data_199ab052d164358dd80b4f2067085e04
#
_entry.id   199ab052d164358dd80b4f2067085e04
#
_cell.length_a   1.000
_cell.length_b   1.000
_cell.length_c   1.000
_cell.angle_alpha   90.00
_cell.angle_beta   90.00
_cell.angle_gamma   90.00
#
_symmetry.space_group_name_H-M   'P 1'
#
loop_
_entity.id
_entity.type
_entity.pdbx_description
1 polymer ?
#
loop_
_entity_poly.entity_id
_entity_poly.type
_entity_poly.pdbx_seq_one_letter_code
_entity_poly.pdbx_strand_id
1 'polypeptide(L)'
;MTQLSRTKTAIILTFLVIMWGINWPLSKFALHYTPPVLFAGVRTLIGGFILLIFALPKYKELHLKETWHLYVISSLLNIIIFYGLQTVGLQYMPAGLFSAIVFLQPVLLGIFSWIWLEESMYGLKIFGLILGFIGVGVISSSSLTGHISIIGILLALGCAIGWALGTVFIKKTGHRVNAIWMVTLQLIIGGLCLVGFGSEFESWSSIAWSMPFVSVLLFISFFVIAMGWLAYFTLVGAGEASKVGAYTFLIPLIAIIVSSVFLHEAITMSLFIGLLFIVVSICFVNIKPKTLAVGQQVEVK
;
A
#
# COMPACT_ATOMS: atom_id res chain seq x y z
N MET A 1 3.66 -4.32 -22.15
CA MET A 1 3.97 -3.34 -21.08
C MET A 1 5.40 -2.83 -21.28
N THR A 2 5.58 -1.51 -21.35
CA THR A 2 6.90 -0.90 -21.55
C THR A 2 7.77 -1.11 -20.31
N GLN A 3 8.96 -1.68 -20.48
CA GLN A 3 9.95 -1.75 -19.40
C GLN A 3 10.34 -0.34 -18.96
N LEU A 4 10.21 -0.05 -17.67
CA LEU A 4 10.68 1.20 -17.10
C LEU A 4 12.20 1.22 -17.04
N SER A 5 12.82 2.36 -17.32
CA SER A 5 14.26 2.53 -17.09
C SER A 5 14.57 2.43 -15.59
N ARG A 6 15.79 1.99 -15.24
CA ARG A 6 16.22 1.87 -13.83
C ARG A 6 16.06 3.17 -13.05
N THR A 7 16.40 4.30 -13.68
CA THR A 7 16.25 5.63 -13.05
C THR A 7 14.79 5.98 -12.78
N LYS A 8 13.89 5.75 -13.75
CA LYS A 8 12.46 6.00 -13.56
C LYS A 8 11.87 5.12 -12.46
N THR A 9 12.26 3.83 -12.44
CA THR A 9 11.84 2.89 -11.37
C THR A 9 12.28 3.39 -10.00
N ALA A 10 13.56 3.82 -9.87
CA ALA A 10 14.08 4.32 -8.60
C ALA A 10 13.36 5.59 -8.13
N ILE A 11 13.10 6.55 -9.03
CA ILE A 11 12.38 7.79 -8.70
C ILE A 11 10.95 7.48 -8.23
N ILE A 12 10.21 6.66 -8.98
CA ILE A 12 8.82 6.32 -8.64
C ILE A 12 8.77 5.54 -7.32
N LEU A 13 9.70 4.63 -7.11
CA LEU A 13 9.79 3.84 -5.89
C LEU A 13 10.12 4.71 -4.66
N THR A 14 11.10 5.61 -4.78
CA THR A 14 11.46 6.55 -3.70
C THR A 14 10.28 7.45 -3.34
N PHE A 15 9.61 8.01 -4.34
CA PHE A 15 8.39 8.79 -4.14
C PHE A 15 7.33 7.98 -3.38
N LEU A 16 7.03 6.76 -3.83
CA LEU A 16 6.05 5.89 -3.23
C LEU A 16 6.36 5.60 -1.76
N VAL A 17 7.60 5.18 -1.47
CA VAL A 17 8.03 4.81 -0.10
C VAL A 17 7.94 6.00 0.84
N ILE A 18 8.38 7.19 0.41
CA ILE A 18 8.31 8.42 1.21
C ILE A 18 6.85 8.80 1.46
N MET A 19 6.02 8.89 0.42
CA MET A 19 4.63 9.33 0.57
C MET A 19 3.80 8.35 1.41
N TRP A 20 3.98 7.05 1.21
CA TRP A 20 3.27 6.05 2.00
C TRP A 20 3.81 5.93 3.43
N GLY A 21 5.10 6.24 3.66
CA GLY A 21 5.67 6.33 5.01
C GLY A 21 5.07 7.49 5.80
N ILE A 22 5.01 8.67 5.20
CA ILE A 22 4.40 9.87 5.81
C ILE A 22 2.90 9.68 6.06
N ASN A 23 2.22 8.86 5.27
CA ASN A 23 0.77 8.62 5.41
C ASN A 23 0.35 8.13 6.81
N TRP A 24 1.15 7.28 7.46
CA TRP A 24 0.78 6.68 8.74
C TRP A 24 0.63 7.71 9.87
N PRO A 25 1.64 8.56 10.16
CA PRO A 25 1.50 9.61 11.16
C PRO A 25 0.46 10.65 10.77
N LEU A 26 0.36 11.04 9.50
CA LEU A 26 -0.64 12.01 9.05
C LEU A 26 -2.06 11.45 9.16
N SER A 27 -2.28 10.17 8.83
CA SER A 27 -3.60 9.55 9.02
C SER A 27 -3.98 9.48 10.49
N LYS A 28 -3.04 9.12 11.38
CA LYS A 28 -3.28 9.11 12.83
C LYS A 28 -3.63 10.51 13.34
N PHE A 29 -2.91 11.54 12.89
CA PHE A 29 -3.22 12.94 13.20
C PHE A 29 -4.63 13.33 12.72
N ALA A 30 -4.99 13.00 11.47
CA ALA A 30 -6.29 13.34 10.91
C ALA A 30 -7.46 12.73 11.71
N LEU A 31 -7.29 11.52 12.28
CA LEU A 31 -8.33 10.85 13.08
C LEU A 31 -8.70 11.58 14.38
N HIS A 32 -7.96 12.60 14.81
CA HIS A 32 -8.39 13.49 15.89
C HIS A 32 -9.48 14.47 15.46
N TYR A 33 -9.68 14.66 14.16
CA TYR A 33 -10.59 15.66 13.58
C TYR A 33 -11.79 15.03 12.86
N THR A 34 -11.80 13.71 12.64
CA THR A 34 -12.77 13.07 11.77
C THR A 34 -12.98 11.60 12.15
N PRO A 35 -14.19 11.07 11.97
CA PRO A 35 -14.44 9.64 12.08
C PRO A 35 -13.66 8.84 11.03
N PRO A 36 -13.26 7.59 11.36
CA PRO A 36 -12.32 6.84 10.54
C PRO A 36 -12.85 6.45 9.15
N VAL A 37 -14.09 6.01 9.04
CA VAL A 37 -14.63 5.52 7.75
C VAL A 37 -14.94 6.68 6.81
N LEU A 38 -15.53 7.77 7.34
CA LEU A 38 -15.72 9.01 6.57
C LEU A 38 -14.39 9.57 6.09
N PHE A 39 -13.37 9.58 6.94
CA PHE A 39 -12.02 10.01 6.52
C PHE A 39 -11.46 9.14 5.40
N ALA A 40 -11.57 7.80 5.53
CA ALA A 40 -11.12 6.89 4.47
C ALA A 40 -11.86 7.16 3.15
N GLY A 41 -13.18 7.34 3.21
CA GLY A 41 -14.01 7.61 2.05
C GLY A 41 -13.71 8.96 1.39
N VAL A 42 -13.69 10.04 2.17
CA VAL A 42 -13.48 11.41 1.63
C VAL A 42 -12.11 11.54 0.98
N ARG A 43 -11.03 11.09 1.62
CA ARG A 43 -9.67 11.18 1.04
C ARG A 43 -9.54 10.38 -0.25
N THR A 44 -10.18 9.19 -0.34
CA THR A 44 -10.14 8.38 -1.55
C THR A 44 -10.99 8.96 -2.67
N LEU A 45 -12.15 9.54 -2.36
CA LEU A 45 -12.98 10.27 -3.35
C LEU A 45 -12.23 11.47 -3.93
N ILE A 46 -11.65 12.31 -3.08
CA ILE A 46 -10.88 13.47 -3.55
C ILE A 46 -9.75 13.00 -4.45
N GLY A 47 -8.98 11.98 -4.04
CA GLY A 47 -7.92 11.40 -4.87
C GLY A 47 -8.42 10.85 -6.19
N GLY A 48 -9.57 10.17 -6.19
CA GLY A 48 -10.22 9.64 -7.38
C GLY A 48 -10.68 10.75 -8.35
N PHE A 49 -11.29 11.82 -7.84
CA PHE A 49 -11.70 12.96 -8.67
C PHE A 49 -10.51 13.75 -9.24
N ILE A 50 -9.42 13.87 -8.48
CA ILE A 50 -8.18 14.45 -9.00
C ILE A 50 -7.66 13.62 -10.17
N LEU A 51 -7.58 12.29 -10.02
CA LEU A 51 -7.12 11.43 -11.12
C LEU A 51 -8.10 11.40 -12.30
N LEU A 52 -9.40 11.59 -12.06
CA LEU A 52 -10.39 11.66 -13.13
C LEU A 52 -10.05 12.76 -14.13
N ILE A 53 -9.59 13.93 -13.67
CA ILE A 53 -9.17 15.04 -14.53
C ILE A 53 -8.07 14.58 -15.50
N PHE A 54 -7.12 13.78 -15.03
CA PHE A 54 -6.02 13.25 -15.84
C PHE A 54 -6.40 12.00 -16.65
N ALA A 55 -7.47 11.30 -16.27
CA ALA A 55 -7.98 10.14 -16.99
C ALA A 55 -8.90 10.53 -18.15
N LEU A 56 -9.67 11.62 -18.01
CA LEU A 56 -10.63 12.08 -19.01
C LEU A 56 -10.05 12.23 -20.44
N PRO A 57 -8.84 12.77 -20.67
CA PRO A 57 -8.26 12.81 -22.03
C PRO A 57 -8.09 11.43 -22.67
N LYS A 58 -8.05 10.37 -21.85
CA LYS A 58 -7.94 8.96 -22.27
C LYS A 58 -9.27 8.21 -22.22
N TYR A 59 -10.41 8.90 -22.33
CA TYR A 59 -11.73 8.29 -22.21
C TYR A 59 -11.99 7.17 -23.23
N LYS A 60 -11.35 7.22 -24.40
CA LYS A 60 -11.43 6.17 -25.43
C LYS A 60 -10.83 4.83 -24.99
N GLU A 61 -9.93 4.84 -24.01
CA GLU A 61 -9.31 3.65 -23.43
C GLU A 61 -10.16 3.07 -22.27
N LEU A 62 -11.26 3.72 -21.92
CA LEU A 62 -12.21 3.27 -20.91
C LEU A 62 -13.24 2.33 -21.55
N HIS A 63 -13.01 1.04 -21.50
CA HIS A 63 -13.95 0.02 -21.98
C HIS A 63 -14.89 -0.42 -20.84
N LEU A 64 -15.65 0.54 -20.27
CA LEU A 64 -16.40 0.35 -19.01
C LEU A 64 -17.36 -0.85 -19.06
N LYS A 65 -18.10 -1.03 -20.18
CA LYS A 65 -19.06 -2.15 -20.33
C LYS A 65 -18.42 -3.51 -20.17
N GLU A 66 -17.17 -3.66 -20.61
CA GLU A 66 -16.44 -4.94 -20.61
C GLU A 66 -15.61 -5.10 -19.32
N THR A 67 -15.20 -4.01 -18.68
CA THR A 67 -14.21 -4.02 -17.60
C THR A 67 -14.72 -3.52 -16.24
N TRP A 68 -16.01 -3.13 -16.13
CA TRP A 68 -16.57 -2.58 -14.88
C TRP A 68 -16.33 -3.48 -13.65
N HIS A 69 -16.46 -4.79 -13.82
CA HIS A 69 -16.23 -5.77 -12.75
C HIS A 69 -14.80 -5.74 -12.22
N LEU A 70 -13.81 -5.39 -13.07
CA LEU A 70 -12.42 -5.28 -12.66
C LEU A 70 -12.21 -4.09 -11.73
N TYR A 71 -12.89 -2.97 -12.00
CA TYR A 71 -12.84 -1.79 -11.15
C TYR A 71 -13.52 -2.02 -9.79
N VAL A 72 -14.66 -2.73 -9.79
CA VAL A 72 -15.40 -3.07 -8.56
C VAL A 72 -14.59 -4.03 -7.68
N ILE A 73 -14.01 -5.08 -8.24
CA ILE A 73 -13.19 -6.05 -7.47
C ILE A 73 -11.93 -5.35 -6.93
N SER A 74 -11.26 -4.55 -7.76
CA SER A 74 -10.09 -3.77 -7.34
C SER A 74 -10.44 -2.81 -6.21
N SER A 75 -11.57 -2.11 -6.32
CA SER A 75 -12.10 -1.21 -5.31
C SER A 75 -12.38 -1.93 -3.99
N LEU A 76 -13.04 -3.11 -4.06
CA LEU A 76 -13.33 -3.91 -2.87
C LEU A 76 -12.04 -4.27 -2.12
N LEU A 77 -11.04 -4.79 -2.82
CA LEU A 77 -9.81 -5.29 -2.20
C LEU A 77 -8.89 -4.17 -1.73
N ASN A 78 -8.60 -3.18 -2.59
CA ASN A 78 -7.58 -2.18 -2.33
C ASN A 78 -8.10 -0.92 -1.62
N ILE A 79 -9.41 -0.66 -1.65
CA ILE A 79 -9.98 0.54 -1.05
C ILE A 79 -10.90 0.19 0.11
N ILE A 80 -11.98 -0.55 -0.14
CA ILE A 80 -12.99 -0.81 0.88
C ILE A 80 -12.41 -1.67 2.01
N ILE A 81 -11.83 -2.82 1.68
CA ILE A 81 -11.22 -3.71 2.68
C ILE A 81 -9.97 -3.03 3.25
N PHE A 82 -9.01 -2.62 2.42
CA PHE A 82 -7.75 -2.11 2.92
C PHE A 82 -7.91 -0.82 3.73
N TYR A 83 -8.49 0.25 3.18
CA TYR A 83 -8.60 1.52 3.90
C TYR A 83 -9.70 1.54 4.96
N GLY A 84 -10.81 0.82 4.72
CA GLY A 84 -11.87 0.70 5.72
C GLY A 84 -11.35 0.01 6.98
N LEU A 85 -10.72 -1.16 6.85
CA LEU A 85 -10.14 -1.87 7.99
C LEU A 85 -8.94 -1.11 8.60
N GLN A 86 -8.13 -0.41 7.78
CA GLN A 86 -7.00 0.37 8.25
C GLN A 86 -7.43 1.48 9.21
N THR A 87 -8.37 2.32 8.78
CA THR A 87 -8.77 3.49 9.57
C THR A 87 -9.51 3.09 10.84
N VAL A 88 -10.36 2.07 10.77
CA VAL A 88 -11.01 1.49 11.95
C VAL A 88 -9.98 0.84 12.87
N GLY A 89 -9.07 0.04 12.33
CA GLY A 89 -8.07 -0.70 13.11
C GLY A 89 -7.09 0.20 13.86
N LEU A 90 -6.78 1.38 13.34
CA LEU A 90 -5.95 2.38 14.01
C LEU A 90 -6.56 2.93 15.31
N GLN A 91 -7.86 2.71 15.57
CA GLN A 91 -8.48 3.06 16.84
C GLN A 91 -8.19 2.02 17.93
N TYR A 92 -7.96 0.75 17.55
CA TYR A 92 -7.83 -0.38 18.47
C TYR A 92 -6.41 -0.65 18.93
N MET A 93 -5.38 -0.07 18.28
CA MET A 93 -3.99 -0.31 18.66
C MET A 93 -3.06 0.82 18.18
N PRO A 94 -1.82 0.90 18.73
CA PRO A 94 -0.82 1.84 18.27
C PRO A 94 -0.51 1.69 16.78
N ALA A 95 -0.31 2.83 16.09
CA ALA A 95 -0.07 2.84 14.65
C ALA A 95 1.15 2.01 14.23
N GLY A 96 2.22 2.02 15.04
CA GLY A 96 3.42 1.23 14.80
C GLY A 96 3.14 -0.27 14.79
N LEU A 97 2.40 -0.80 15.79
CA LEU A 97 2.04 -2.21 15.86
C LEU A 97 1.07 -2.60 14.74
N PHE A 98 0.06 -1.76 14.49
CA PHE A 98 -0.90 -1.99 13.40
C PHE A 98 -0.17 -2.08 12.06
N SER A 99 0.71 -1.11 11.77
CA SER A 99 1.49 -1.11 10.53
C SER A 99 2.38 -2.34 10.42
N ALA A 100 3.06 -2.77 11.51
CA ALA A 100 3.90 -3.97 11.49
C ALA A 100 3.12 -5.21 11.02
N ILE A 101 1.89 -5.39 11.49
CA ILE A 101 1.04 -6.52 11.06
C ILE A 101 0.61 -6.35 9.60
N VAL A 102 0.21 -5.14 9.19
CA VAL A 102 -0.15 -4.85 7.78
C VAL A 102 1.02 -5.14 6.84
N PHE A 103 2.27 -4.90 7.27
CA PHE A 103 3.47 -5.22 6.49
C PHE A 103 3.82 -6.71 6.44
N LEU A 104 2.94 -7.62 6.90
CA LEU A 104 2.90 -9.00 6.44
C LEU A 104 2.50 -9.08 4.95
N GLN A 105 1.92 -8.03 4.39
CA GLN A 105 1.47 -7.95 3.01
C GLN A 105 2.53 -8.35 1.97
N PRO A 106 3.81 -7.92 2.02
CA PRO A 106 4.79 -8.36 1.02
C PRO A 106 5.07 -9.87 1.05
N VAL A 107 4.97 -10.51 2.23
CA VAL A 107 5.10 -11.97 2.36
C VAL A 107 3.91 -12.66 1.70
N LEU A 108 2.70 -12.21 2.03
CA LEU A 108 1.46 -12.72 1.42
C LEU A 108 1.46 -12.47 -0.10
N LEU A 109 1.90 -11.31 -0.55
CA LEU A 109 2.03 -10.98 -1.96
C LEU A 109 3.02 -11.92 -2.66
N GLY A 110 4.15 -12.24 -2.03
CA GLY A 110 5.10 -13.23 -2.53
C GLY A 110 4.44 -14.59 -2.74
N ILE A 111 3.70 -15.09 -1.74
CA ILE A 111 2.99 -16.37 -1.79
C ILE A 111 1.91 -16.35 -2.89
N PHE A 112 1.06 -15.31 -2.90
CA PHE A 112 -0.02 -15.22 -3.88
C PHE A 112 0.50 -14.99 -5.30
N SER A 113 1.60 -14.26 -5.48
CA SER A 113 2.25 -14.09 -6.78
C SER A 113 2.83 -15.41 -7.30
N TRP A 114 3.36 -16.24 -6.43
CA TRP A 114 3.81 -17.58 -6.79
C TRP A 114 2.63 -18.46 -7.25
N ILE A 115 1.52 -18.46 -6.50
CA ILE A 115 0.35 -19.32 -6.79
C ILE A 115 -0.40 -18.86 -8.05
N TRP A 116 -0.60 -17.54 -8.23
CA TRP A 116 -1.53 -17.03 -9.24
C TRP A 116 -0.88 -16.26 -10.39
N LEU A 117 0.36 -15.83 -10.25
CA LEU A 117 1.10 -15.10 -11.29
C LEU A 117 2.28 -15.90 -11.83
N GLU A 118 2.48 -17.13 -11.36
CA GLU A 118 3.59 -18.00 -11.76
C GLU A 118 4.98 -17.36 -11.55
N GLU A 119 5.06 -16.41 -10.63
CA GLU A 119 6.34 -15.82 -10.25
C GLU A 119 7.22 -16.86 -9.56
N SER A 120 8.50 -16.94 -9.95
CA SER A 120 9.43 -17.90 -9.36
C SER A 120 9.61 -17.66 -7.85
N MET A 121 9.44 -18.71 -7.05
CA MET A 121 9.66 -18.72 -5.63
C MET A 121 10.84 -19.63 -5.31
N TYR A 122 11.97 -19.06 -4.98
CA TYR A 122 13.21 -19.77 -4.62
C TYR A 122 13.58 -19.49 -3.16
N GLY A 123 14.34 -20.38 -2.53
CA GLY A 123 14.63 -20.32 -1.08
C GLY A 123 15.16 -18.98 -0.60
N LEU A 124 16.05 -18.33 -1.38
CA LEU A 124 16.59 -17.01 -1.03
C LEU A 124 15.50 -15.92 -1.03
N LYS A 125 14.52 -15.98 -1.95
CA LYS A 125 13.38 -15.06 -1.99
C LYS A 125 12.46 -15.26 -0.78
N ILE A 126 12.17 -16.52 -0.42
CA ILE A 126 11.38 -16.85 0.78
C ILE A 126 12.08 -16.32 2.02
N PHE A 127 13.37 -16.63 2.18
CA PHE A 127 14.15 -16.17 3.31
C PHE A 127 14.20 -14.65 3.38
N GLY A 128 14.38 -13.97 2.24
CA GLY A 128 14.34 -12.51 2.15
C GLY A 128 13.00 -11.92 2.62
N LEU A 129 11.87 -12.47 2.17
CA LEU A 129 10.54 -11.98 2.57
C LEU A 129 10.31 -12.15 4.08
N ILE A 130 10.70 -13.31 4.66
CA ILE A 130 10.61 -13.56 6.10
C ILE A 130 11.51 -12.58 6.87
N LEU A 131 12.74 -12.38 6.42
CA LEU A 131 13.70 -11.46 7.05
C LEU A 131 13.20 -10.02 7.03
N GLY A 132 12.57 -9.58 5.93
CA GLY A 132 11.97 -8.25 5.84
C GLY A 132 10.83 -8.05 6.82
N PHE A 133 9.97 -9.06 6.97
CA PHE A 133 8.90 -9.02 7.95
C PHE A 133 9.44 -8.98 9.39
N ILE A 134 10.46 -9.79 9.71
CA ILE A 134 11.15 -9.74 11.01
C ILE A 134 11.76 -8.35 11.23
N GLY A 135 12.39 -7.76 10.21
CA GLY A 135 12.96 -6.41 10.27
C GLY A 135 11.91 -5.36 10.64
N VAL A 136 10.72 -5.41 10.03
CA VAL A 136 9.60 -4.53 10.39
C VAL A 136 9.15 -4.78 11.83
N GLY A 137 9.05 -6.04 12.27
CA GLY A 137 8.73 -6.40 13.65
C GLY A 137 9.73 -5.81 14.67
N VAL A 138 11.03 -5.89 14.38
CA VAL A 138 12.11 -5.31 15.21
C VAL A 138 11.98 -3.79 15.29
N ILE A 139 11.76 -3.10 14.16
CA ILE A 139 11.56 -1.64 14.14
C ILE A 139 10.34 -1.25 14.99
N SER A 140 9.25 -1.99 14.86
CA SER A 140 7.99 -1.69 15.54
C SER A 140 7.97 -2.12 17.02
N SER A 141 8.98 -2.85 17.49
CA SER A 141 9.04 -3.36 18.87
C SER A 141 9.05 -2.25 19.93
N SER A 142 9.60 -1.10 19.63
CA SER A 142 9.56 0.09 20.49
C SER A 142 8.17 0.69 20.67
N SER A 143 7.23 0.36 19.79
CA SER A 143 5.83 0.82 19.83
C SER A 143 4.88 -0.16 20.53
N LEU A 144 5.41 -1.26 21.12
CA LEU A 144 4.60 -2.32 21.74
C LEU A 144 4.10 -1.98 23.15
N THR A 145 4.15 -0.73 23.59
CA THR A 145 3.79 -0.28 24.95
C THR A 145 2.29 -0.08 25.19
N GLY A 146 1.42 -0.68 24.37
CA GLY A 146 -0.04 -0.54 24.48
C GLY A 146 -0.78 -1.86 24.65
N HIS A 147 -2.08 -1.78 25.00
CA HIS A 147 -2.96 -2.95 25.01
C HIS A 147 -3.07 -3.57 23.61
N ILE A 148 -2.78 -4.86 23.49
CA ILE A 148 -2.91 -5.60 22.24
C ILE A 148 -4.37 -6.02 22.08
N SER A 149 -5.06 -5.43 21.10
CA SER A 149 -6.44 -5.77 20.77
C SER A 149 -6.50 -6.88 19.73
N ILE A 150 -7.18 -7.98 20.04
CA ILE A 150 -7.43 -9.07 19.07
C ILE A 150 -8.18 -8.52 17.84
N ILE A 151 -9.16 -7.63 18.06
CA ILE A 151 -9.90 -6.97 16.97
C ILE A 151 -8.91 -6.19 16.07
N GLY A 152 -8.01 -5.41 16.66
CA GLY A 152 -7.00 -4.68 15.91
C GLY A 152 -6.08 -5.59 15.09
N ILE A 153 -5.66 -6.75 15.64
CA ILE A 153 -4.87 -7.76 14.90
C ILE A 153 -5.65 -8.30 13.71
N LEU A 154 -6.90 -8.70 13.90
CA LEU A 154 -7.74 -9.24 12.82
C LEU A 154 -7.97 -8.20 11.71
N LEU A 155 -8.22 -6.94 12.07
CA LEU A 155 -8.35 -5.84 11.12
C LEU A 155 -7.05 -5.60 10.34
N ALA A 156 -5.90 -5.64 10.99
CA ALA A 156 -4.59 -5.48 10.34
C ALA A 156 -4.26 -6.65 9.40
N LEU A 157 -4.59 -7.89 9.79
CA LEU A 157 -4.44 -9.06 8.91
C LEU A 157 -5.38 -8.96 7.70
N GLY A 158 -6.64 -8.53 7.92
CA GLY A 158 -7.58 -8.26 6.83
C GLY A 158 -7.06 -7.22 5.84
N CYS A 159 -6.42 -6.14 6.33
CA CYS A 159 -5.74 -5.15 5.49
C CYS A 159 -4.63 -5.79 4.65
N ALA A 160 -3.74 -6.57 5.29
CA ALA A 160 -2.61 -7.21 4.62
C ALA A 160 -3.08 -8.17 3.51
N ILE A 161 -4.09 -8.99 3.80
CA ILE A 161 -4.68 -9.94 2.85
C ILE A 161 -5.36 -9.18 1.70
N GLY A 162 -6.21 -8.20 2.01
CA GLY A 162 -6.92 -7.41 1.00
C GLY A 162 -5.97 -6.73 0.02
N TRP A 163 -4.93 -6.06 0.55
CA TRP A 163 -3.93 -5.39 -0.27
C TRP A 163 -3.11 -6.38 -1.11
N ALA A 164 -2.67 -7.51 -0.55
CA ALA A 164 -1.92 -8.53 -1.29
C ALA A 164 -2.76 -9.12 -2.43
N LEU A 165 -4.01 -9.53 -2.16
CA LEU A 165 -4.94 -10.04 -3.17
C LEU A 165 -5.26 -8.99 -4.24
N GLY A 166 -5.51 -7.75 -3.83
CA GLY A 166 -5.77 -6.65 -4.74
C GLY A 166 -4.60 -6.37 -5.68
N THR A 167 -3.36 -6.45 -5.18
CA THR A 167 -2.15 -6.28 -5.99
C THR A 167 -2.01 -7.40 -7.02
N VAL A 168 -2.19 -8.67 -6.63
CA VAL A 168 -2.16 -9.82 -7.54
C VAL A 168 -3.26 -9.71 -8.59
N PHE A 169 -4.47 -9.34 -8.17
CA PHE A 169 -5.60 -9.14 -9.07
C PHE A 169 -5.29 -8.11 -10.17
N ILE A 170 -4.74 -6.96 -9.78
CA ILE A 170 -4.35 -5.90 -10.73
C ILE A 170 -3.21 -6.35 -11.63
N LYS A 171 -2.21 -7.04 -11.09
CA LYS A 171 -1.12 -7.59 -11.90
C LYS A 171 -1.65 -8.54 -12.96
N LYS A 172 -2.58 -9.43 -12.58
CA LYS A 172 -3.17 -10.43 -13.47
C LYS A 172 -4.07 -9.81 -14.55
N THR A 173 -4.81 -8.74 -14.19
CA THR A 173 -5.84 -8.13 -15.07
C THR A 173 -5.40 -6.83 -15.74
N GLY A 174 -4.27 -6.27 -15.33
CA GLY A 174 -3.80 -4.95 -15.76
C GLY A 174 -3.52 -4.80 -17.26
N HIS A 175 -3.39 -5.91 -18.02
CA HIS A 175 -3.30 -5.88 -19.48
C HIS A 175 -4.63 -5.56 -20.18
N ARG A 176 -5.77 -5.71 -19.47
CA ARG A 176 -7.14 -5.50 -19.97
C ARG A 176 -7.64 -4.07 -19.78
N VAL A 177 -6.97 -3.28 -18.97
CA VAL A 177 -7.42 -1.93 -18.58
C VAL A 177 -6.26 -0.95 -18.56
N ASN A 178 -6.55 0.31 -18.84
CA ASN A 178 -5.56 1.37 -18.66
C ASN A 178 -5.32 1.62 -17.15
N ALA A 179 -4.05 1.74 -16.74
CA ALA A 179 -3.67 1.87 -15.33
C ALA A 179 -4.29 3.11 -14.66
N ILE A 180 -4.38 4.25 -15.36
CA ILE A 180 -4.97 5.45 -14.77
C ILE A 180 -6.48 5.27 -14.54
N TRP A 181 -7.20 4.62 -15.46
CA TRP A 181 -8.62 4.32 -15.28
C TRP A 181 -8.84 3.30 -14.15
N MET A 182 -7.96 2.29 -14.03
CA MET A 182 -8.04 1.34 -12.93
C MET A 182 -7.93 2.05 -11.58
N VAL A 183 -6.91 2.91 -11.41
CA VAL A 183 -6.73 3.66 -10.14
C VAL A 183 -7.87 4.64 -9.92
N THR A 184 -8.27 5.39 -10.94
CA THR A 184 -9.35 6.39 -10.82
C THR A 184 -10.66 5.76 -10.36
N LEU A 185 -11.12 4.73 -11.08
CA LEU A 185 -12.43 4.14 -10.79
C LEU A 185 -12.45 3.33 -9.50
N GLN A 186 -11.36 2.62 -9.16
CA GLN A 186 -11.30 1.96 -7.86
C GLN A 186 -11.39 2.95 -6.69
N LEU A 187 -10.75 4.13 -6.80
CA LEU A 187 -10.81 5.17 -5.77
C LEU A 187 -12.21 5.80 -5.68
N ILE A 188 -12.84 6.09 -6.81
CA ILE A 188 -14.19 6.67 -6.83
C ILE A 188 -15.21 5.68 -6.28
N ILE A 189 -15.25 4.45 -6.80
CA ILE A 189 -16.21 3.42 -6.37
C ILE A 189 -16.00 3.10 -4.88
N GLY A 190 -14.76 2.85 -4.47
CA GLY A 190 -14.46 2.52 -3.07
C GLY A 190 -14.69 3.69 -2.13
N GLY A 191 -14.34 4.90 -2.56
CA GLY A 191 -14.61 6.10 -1.80
C GLY A 191 -16.12 6.36 -1.61
N LEU A 192 -16.92 6.19 -2.67
CA LEU A 192 -18.40 6.28 -2.57
C LEU A 192 -18.96 5.22 -1.62
N CYS A 193 -18.50 3.97 -1.70
CA CYS A 193 -18.94 2.92 -0.78
C CYS A 193 -18.55 3.24 0.67
N LEU A 194 -17.32 3.71 0.93
CA LEU A 194 -16.88 4.06 2.27
C LEU A 194 -17.60 5.29 2.81
N VAL A 195 -17.85 6.31 1.99
CA VAL A 195 -18.67 7.49 2.40
C VAL A 195 -20.10 7.06 2.68
N GLY A 196 -20.71 6.26 1.80
CA GLY A 196 -22.07 5.76 2.02
C GLY A 196 -22.18 4.97 3.32
N PHE A 197 -21.29 3.98 3.51
CA PHE A 197 -21.26 3.18 4.73
C PHE A 197 -20.94 4.05 5.98
N GLY A 198 -19.95 4.93 5.89
CA GLY A 198 -19.59 5.84 6.98
C GLY A 198 -20.76 6.75 7.36
N SER A 199 -21.54 7.25 6.40
CA SER A 199 -22.67 8.13 6.65
C SER A 199 -23.82 7.46 7.45
N GLU A 200 -23.90 6.13 7.44
CA GLU A 200 -24.89 5.38 8.23
C GLU A 200 -24.47 5.21 9.71
N PHE A 201 -23.14 5.12 9.96
CA PHE A 201 -22.62 4.78 11.29
C PHE A 201 -21.83 5.90 11.96
N GLU A 202 -21.42 6.91 11.21
CA GLU A 202 -20.61 8.03 11.68
C GLU A 202 -21.30 9.36 11.37
N SER A 203 -21.02 10.40 12.17
CA SER A 203 -21.65 11.71 12.00
C SER A 203 -20.75 12.67 11.26
N TRP A 204 -21.25 13.29 10.19
CA TRP A 204 -20.58 14.36 9.47
C TRP A 204 -20.33 15.60 10.34
N SER A 205 -21.21 15.86 11.33
CA SER A 205 -21.09 16.99 12.25
C SER A 205 -19.93 16.84 13.23
N SER A 206 -19.37 15.63 13.39
CA SER A 206 -18.19 15.39 14.21
C SER A 206 -16.88 15.72 13.49
N ILE A 207 -16.93 16.06 12.20
CA ILE A 207 -15.73 16.48 11.46
C ILE A 207 -15.38 17.92 11.79
N ALA A 208 -14.21 18.12 12.41
CA ALA A 208 -13.67 19.46 12.66
C ALA A 208 -12.89 19.94 11.43
N TRP A 209 -13.53 20.73 10.59
CA TRP A 209 -12.95 21.31 9.36
C TRP A 209 -11.95 22.43 9.66
N SER A 210 -10.90 22.10 10.41
CA SER A 210 -9.81 23.01 10.72
C SER A 210 -8.79 23.08 9.58
N MET A 211 -8.05 24.21 9.47
CA MET A 211 -7.02 24.36 8.45
C MET A 211 -5.96 23.24 8.49
N PRO A 212 -5.45 22.80 9.67
CA PRO A 212 -4.53 21.66 9.74
C PRO A 212 -5.14 20.38 9.18
N PHE A 213 -6.40 20.07 9.51
CA PHE A 213 -7.08 18.89 8.99
C PHE A 213 -7.25 18.93 7.47
N VAL A 214 -7.76 20.06 6.94
CA VAL A 214 -7.98 20.22 5.50
C VAL A 214 -6.65 20.10 4.72
N SER A 215 -5.58 20.72 5.23
CA SER A 215 -4.25 20.62 4.60
C SER A 215 -3.74 19.19 4.56
N VAL A 216 -3.87 18.45 5.67
CA VAL A 216 -3.48 17.01 5.72
C VAL A 216 -4.38 16.17 4.82
N LEU A 217 -5.68 16.40 4.81
CA LEU A 217 -6.64 15.72 3.95
C LEU A 217 -6.28 15.87 2.46
N LEU A 218 -6.03 17.11 2.02
CA LEU A 218 -5.66 17.39 0.62
C LEU A 218 -4.30 16.79 0.26
N PHE A 219 -3.30 16.91 1.16
CA PHE A 219 -1.99 16.30 0.96
C PHE A 219 -2.09 14.78 0.79
N ILE A 220 -2.80 14.10 1.69
CA ILE A 220 -3.01 12.64 1.62
C ILE A 220 -3.75 12.28 0.34
N SER A 221 -4.84 12.99 0.00
CA SER A 221 -5.64 12.69 -1.17
C SER A 221 -4.84 12.78 -2.47
N PHE A 222 -3.99 13.80 -2.60
CA PHE A 222 -3.21 14.02 -3.80
C PHE A 222 -1.96 13.13 -3.87
N PHE A 223 -1.06 13.27 -2.88
CA PHE A 223 0.25 12.63 -2.96
C PHE A 223 0.22 11.16 -2.58
N VAL A 224 -0.52 10.80 -1.55
CA VAL A 224 -0.55 9.42 -1.02
C VAL A 224 -1.54 8.57 -1.80
N ILE A 225 -2.78 9.05 -1.98
CA ILE A 225 -3.84 8.28 -2.60
C ILE A 225 -3.72 8.33 -4.13
N ALA A 226 -3.87 9.50 -4.75
CA ALA A 226 -3.89 9.60 -6.20
C ALA A 226 -2.54 9.19 -6.82
N MET A 227 -1.48 9.92 -6.47
CA MET A 227 -0.16 9.68 -7.06
C MET A 227 0.48 8.40 -6.53
N GLY A 228 0.29 8.05 -5.24
CA GLY A 228 0.86 6.85 -4.64
C GLY A 228 0.31 5.57 -5.28
N TRP A 229 -1.01 5.43 -5.43
CA TRP A 229 -1.60 4.26 -6.10
C TRP A 229 -1.22 4.17 -7.58
N LEU A 230 -1.18 5.31 -8.28
CA LEU A 230 -0.74 5.33 -9.67
C LEU A 230 0.72 4.89 -9.80
N ALA A 231 1.60 5.37 -8.92
CA ALA A 231 3.00 4.97 -8.84
C ALA A 231 3.14 3.46 -8.54
N TYR A 232 2.41 2.95 -7.54
CA TYR A 232 2.45 1.56 -7.15
C TYR A 232 2.00 0.62 -8.28
N PHE A 233 0.89 0.91 -8.95
CA PHE A 233 0.40 0.08 -10.06
C PHE A 233 1.28 0.17 -11.29
N THR A 234 1.90 1.32 -11.53
CA THR A 234 2.91 1.47 -12.58
C THR A 234 4.11 0.56 -12.32
N LEU A 235 4.61 0.50 -11.08
CA LEU A 235 5.71 -0.37 -10.70
C LEU A 235 5.32 -1.86 -10.78
N VAL A 236 4.19 -2.23 -10.21
CA VAL A 236 3.66 -3.61 -10.25
C VAL A 236 3.40 -4.06 -11.69
N GLY A 237 2.90 -3.17 -12.54
CA GLY A 237 2.70 -3.45 -13.96
C GLY A 237 4.00 -3.71 -14.72
N ALA A 238 5.07 -3.00 -14.38
CA ALA A 238 6.35 -3.04 -15.07
C ALA A 238 7.31 -4.15 -14.58
N GLY A 239 7.10 -4.71 -13.36
CA GLY A 239 8.02 -5.66 -12.73
C GLY A 239 7.32 -6.85 -12.07
N GLU A 240 8.09 -7.71 -11.37
CA GLU A 240 7.55 -8.75 -10.51
C GLU A 240 6.85 -8.12 -9.30
N ALA A 241 5.60 -8.49 -9.04
CA ALA A 241 4.81 -7.90 -7.96
C ALA A 241 5.46 -8.14 -6.59
N SER A 242 6.00 -9.33 -6.35
CA SER A 242 6.72 -9.69 -5.12
C SER A 242 7.98 -8.86 -4.89
N LYS A 243 8.70 -8.46 -5.95
CA LYS A 243 9.88 -7.59 -5.83
C LYS A 243 9.47 -6.16 -5.48
N VAL A 244 8.43 -5.64 -6.13
CA VAL A 244 7.88 -4.32 -5.79
C VAL A 244 7.39 -4.33 -4.34
N GLY A 245 6.69 -5.40 -3.92
CA GLY A 245 6.25 -5.60 -2.55
C GLY A 245 7.40 -5.57 -1.54
N ALA A 246 8.54 -6.20 -1.82
CA ALA A 246 9.68 -6.19 -0.89
C ALA A 246 10.19 -4.78 -0.57
N TYR A 247 10.12 -3.84 -1.51
CA TYR A 247 10.51 -2.45 -1.25
C TYR A 247 9.54 -1.73 -0.30
N THR A 248 8.28 -2.18 -0.18
CA THR A 248 7.34 -1.58 0.77
C THR A 248 7.73 -1.81 2.22
N PHE A 249 8.63 -2.74 2.54
CA PHE A 249 9.23 -2.86 3.86
C PHE A 249 10.01 -1.60 4.31
N LEU A 250 10.39 -0.72 3.38
CA LEU A 250 11.00 0.58 3.72
C LEU A 250 9.99 1.61 4.26
N ILE A 251 8.69 1.39 4.07
CA ILE A 251 7.65 2.34 4.47
C ILE A 251 7.61 2.56 5.99
N PRO A 252 7.63 1.52 6.85
CA PRO A 252 7.69 1.71 8.29
C PRO A 252 8.92 2.47 8.75
N LEU A 253 10.06 2.28 8.08
CA LEU A 253 11.28 3.02 8.37
C LEU A 253 11.06 4.53 8.18
N ILE A 254 10.50 4.92 7.02
CA ILE A 254 10.18 6.32 6.76
C ILE A 254 9.15 6.86 7.76
N ALA A 255 8.12 6.05 8.09
CA ALA A 255 7.12 6.45 9.09
C ALA A 255 7.77 6.80 10.44
N ILE A 256 8.72 5.98 10.92
CA ILE A 256 9.41 6.20 12.18
C ILE A 256 10.35 7.42 12.10
N ILE A 257 11.12 7.56 11.02
CA ILE A 257 12.00 8.72 10.83
C ILE A 257 11.17 10.01 10.87
N VAL A 258 10.04 10.04 10.15
CA VAL A 258 9.15 11.21 10.15
C VAL A 258 8.57 11.46 11.54
N SER A 259 8.10 10.43 12.25
CA SER A 259 7.62 10.57 13.62
C SER A 259 8.72 11.09 14.56
N SER A 260 9.96 10.60 14.41
CA SER A 260 11.10 11.05 15.23
C SER A 260 11.41 12.53 15.02
N VAL A 261 11.41 12.98 13.76
CA VAL A 261 11.69 14.40 13.43
C VAL A 261 10.57 15.33 13.88
N PHE A 262 9.30 14.96 13.69
CA PHE A 262 8.16 15.83 13.98
C PHE A 262 7.63 15.69 15.41
N LEU A 263 7.77 14.50 16.01
CA LEU A 263 7.30 14.22 17.38
C LEU A 263 8.45 14.14 18.39
N HIS A 264 9.69 14.38 17.95
CA HIS A 264 10.92 14.32 18.78
C HIS A 264 11.10 12.95 19.49
N GLU A 265 10.65 11.85 18.85
CA GLU A 265 10.83 10.50 19.35
C GLU A 265 12.30 10.07 19.19
N ALA A 266 12.85 9.36 20.19
CA ALA A 266 14.24 8.91 20.17
C ALA A 266 14.46 7.84 19.09
N ILE A 267 15.52 7.99 18.29
CA ILE A 267 15.99 6.96 17.37
C ILE A 267 16.58 5.81 18.19
N THR A 268 16.01 4.62 18.06
CA THR A 268 16.39 3.45 18.86
C THR A 268 17.36 2.53 18.12
N MET A 269 18.10 1.69 18.86
CA MET A 269 18.94 0.65 18.27
C MET A 269 18.10 -0.35 17.43
N SER A 270 16.84 -0.59 17.80
CA SER A 270 15.90 -1.41 17.05
C SER A 270 15.70 -0.90 15.62
N LEU A 271 15.74 0.42 15.40
CA LEU A 271 15.66 1.01 14.07
C LEU A 271 16.83 0.56 13.18
N PHE A 272 18.07 0.61 13.69
CA PHE A 272 19.26 0.23 12.93
C PHE A 272 19.28 -1.27 12.61
N ILE A 273 18.94 -2.11 13.60
CA ILE A 273 18.90 -3.58 13.42
C ILE A 273 17.81 -3.95 12.40
N GLY A 274 16.61 -3.40 12.54
CA GLY A 274 15.51 -3.68 11.62
C GLY A 274 15.79 -3.16 10.21
N LEU A 275 16.43 -1.99 10.07
CA LEU A 275 16.88 -1.47 8.77
C LEU A 275 17.86 -2.43 8.08
N LEU A 276 18.82 -2.97 8.82
CA LEU A 276 19.76 -3.95 8.28
C LEU A 276 19.02 -5.17 7.73
N PHE A 277 18.05 -5.72 8.48
CA PHE A 277 17.24 -6.85 8.03
C PHE A 277 16.43 -6.53 6.78
N ILE A 278 15.83 -5.33 6.70
CA ILE A 278 15.06 -4.89 5.54
C ILE A 278 15.97 -4.74 4.29
N VAL A 279 17.15 -4.14 4.43
CA VAL A 279 18.08 -3.98 3.31
C VAL A 279 18.54 -5.34 2.79
N VAL A 280 18.91 -6.26 3.69
CA VAL A 280 19.30 -7.64 3.32
C VAL A 280 18.13 -8.38 2.66
N SER A 281 16.92 -8.22 3.19
CA SER A 281 15.68 -8.76 2.60
C SER A 281 15.50 -8.32 1.15
N ILE A 282 15.56 -7.02 0.90
CA ILE A 282 15.40 -6.46 -0.45
C ILE A 282 16.46 -7.03 -1.39
N CYS A 283 17.72 -7.13 -0.95
CA CYS A 283 18.79 -7.76 -1.73
C CYS A 283 18.43 -9.21 -2.09
N PHE A 284 18.04 -10.03 -1.12
CA PHE A 284 17.72 -11.45 -1.33
C PHE A 284 16.51 -11.67 -2.26
N VAL A 285 15.46 -10.86 -2.13
CA VAL A 285 14.29 -10.94 -3.00
C VAL A 285 14.62 -10.55 -4.45
N ASN A 286 15.59 -9.66 -4.65
CA ASN A 286 15.96 -9.18 -5.98
C ASN A 286 17.08 -9.97 -6.67
N ILE A 287 17.85 -10.80 -5.95
CA ILE A 287 18.88 -11.67 -6.55
C ILE A 287 18.20 -12.81 -7.31
N LYS A 288 18.50 -12.95 -8.61
CA LYS A 288 18.10 -14.13 -9.38
C LYS A 288 19.16 -15.23 -9.20
N PRO A 289 18.77 -16.47 -8.80
CA PRO A 289 19.71 -17.59 -8.78
C PRO A 289 20.26 -17.87 -10.19
N LYS A 290 21.56 -18.15 -10.28
CA LYS A 290 22.23 -18.45 -11.57
C LYS A 290 21.60 -19.63 -12.33
N THR A 291 21.05 -20.62 -11.64
CA THR A 291 20.34 -21.78 -12.20
C THR A 291 19.09 -21.42 -13.01
N LEU A 292 18.39 -20.34 -12.68
CA LEU A 292 17.23 -19.88 -13.45
C LEU A 292 17.61 -19.05 -14.69
N ALA A 293 18.81 -18.50 -14.72
CA ALA A 293 19.32 -17.76 -15.87
C ALA A 293 19.73 -18.67 -17.03
N VAL A 294 20.11 -19.91 -16.75
CA VAL A 294 20.53 -20.89 -17.78
C VAL A 294 19.31 -21.54 -18.45
N GLY A 295 18.21 -21.77 -17.73
CA GLY A 295 17.00 -22.35 -18.29
C GLY A 295 16.29 -21.47 -19.33
N GLN A 296 16.33 -20.15 -19.17
CA GLN A 296 15.73 -19.20 -20.12
C GLN A 296 16.53 -19.01 -21.42
N GLN A 297 17.81 -19.39 -21.44
CA GLN A 297 18.62 -19.36 -22.68
C GLN A 297 18.48 -20.62 -23.54
N VAL A 298 17.93 -21.71 -23.00
CA VAL A 298 17.75 -22.98 -23.73
C VAL A 298 16.39 -23.03 -24.46
N GLU A 299 15.39 -22.24 -24.03
CA GLU A 299 14.09 -22.19 -24.72
C GLU A 299 14.03 -21.21 -25.92
N VAL A 300 15.10 -20.48 -26.22
CA VAL A 300 15.18 -19.51 -27.34
C VAL A 300 16.11 -20.05 -28.46
N LYS A 301 16.41 -21.33 -28.49
CA LYS A 301 17.01 -22.03 -29.60
C LYS A 301 16.05 -23.10 -30.11
#